data_4ab859b3e0719f640e44ebf03d04e978
#
_entry.id   4ab859b3e0719f640e44ebf03d04e978
#
_cell.length_a   1.000
_cell.length_b   1.000
_cell.length_c   1.000
_cell.angle_alpha   90.00
_cell.angle_beta   90.00
_cell.angle_gamma   90.00
#
_symmetry.space_group_name_H-M   'P 1'
#
loop_
_entity.id
_entity.type
_entity.pdbx_description
1 polymer ?
#
loop_
_entity_poly.entity_id
_entity_poly.type
_entity_poly.pdbx_seq_one_letter_code
_entity_poly.pdbx_strand_id
1 'polypeptide(L)'
;IIGNAKDLWKSLNISYDYFIRTTDSDHERRVQEIFKKMYDKGDIYKGEYKGLYCTPCESFWTESQLDENGMCPDCHREVHEVSEEAYFFKLSKYQDDLVKFYEENPNFILPLSRKNEMLNNFIKPGLSDLCVSRTSFTWGIPVTFDDKHVIYVWIDALSNYITSLGYPEDMEKFNKYWPADLHCKISYYYLAMYVYEFRNRFT
;
A
#
# COMPACT_ATOMS: atom_id res chain seq x y z
N ILE A 1 -20.15 -12.38 3.02
CA ILE A 1 -19.35 -12.10 1.80
C ILE A 1 -18.25 -13.14 1.66
N ILE A 2 -17.35 -13.32 2.64
CA ILE A 2 -16.19 -14.22 2.55
C ILE A 2 -16.60 -15.69 2.36
N GLY A 3 -17.64 -16.16 3.05
CA GLY A 3 -18.21 -17.49 2.83
C GLY A 3 -18.55 -17.72 1.36
N ASN A 4 -19.29 -16.80 0.77
CA ASN A 4 -19.70 -16.89 -0.64
C ASN A 4 -18.48 -16.91 -1.58
N ALA A 5 -17.41 -16.16 -1.27
CA ALA A 5 -16.18 -16.19 -2.07
C ALA A 5 -15.50 -17.57 -2.01
N LYS A 6 -15.40 -18.16 -0.81
CA LYS A 6 -14.83 -19.51 -0.64
C LYS A 6 -15.66 -20.58 -1.31
N ASP A 7 -16.99 -20.47 -1.26
CA ASP A 7 -17.90 -21.41 -1.94
C ASP A 7 -17.77 -21.29 -3.46
N LEU A 8 -17.65 -20.10 -3.99
CA LEU A 8 -17.36 -19.86 -5.40
C LEU A 8 -16.03 -20.48 -5.82
N TRP A 9 -14.96 -20.27 -5.05
CA TRP A 9 -13.65 -20.85 -5.35
C TRP A 9 -13.68 -22.36 -5.35
N LYS A 10 -14.42 -22.95 -4.39
CA LYS A 10 -14.65 -24.40 -4.36
C LYS A 10 -15.37 -24.89 -5.60
N SER A 11 -16.41 -24.17 -6.06
CA SER A 11 -17.16 -24.54 -7.28
C SER A 11 -16.31 -24.42 -8.54
N LEU A 12 -15.32 -23.52 -8.55
CA LEU A 12 -14.37 -23.33 -9.64
C LEU A 12 -13.13 -24.25 -9.51
N ASN A 13 -13.12 -25.15 -8.52
CA ASN A 13 -11.99 -26.03 -8.23
C ASN A 13 -10.65 -25.29 -8.00
N ILE A 14 -10.73 -24.09 -7.39
CA ILE A 14 -9.56 -23.31 -7.01
C ILE A 14 -9.04 -23.81 -5.66
N SER A 15 -7.80 -24.25 -5.64
CA SER A 15 -7.06 -24.60 -4.41
C SER A 15 -6.16 -23.44 -3.96
N TYR A 16 -5.97 -23.29 -2.66
CA TYR A 16 -5.03 -22.35 -2.05
C TYR A 16 -4.50 -22.93 -0.74
N ASP A 17 -3.25 -22.64 -0.42
CA ASP A 17 -2.62 -23.11 0.83
C ASP A 17 -2.97 -22.20 2.01
N TYR A 18 -3.10 -20.90 1.77
CA TYR A 18 -3.42 -19.94 2.80
C TYR A 18 -4.37 -18.85 2.30
N PHE A 19 -5.34 -18.49 3.14
CA PHE A 19 -6.30 -17.42 2.89
C PHE A 19 -6.18 -16.38 4.00
N ILE A 20 -5.49 -15.27 3.70
CA ILE A 20 -5.29 -14.18 4.66
C ILE A 20 -6.43 -13.16 4.59
N ARG A 21 -6.72 -12.57 5.74
CA ARG A 21 -7.60 -11.40 5.87
C ARG A 21 -6.86 -10.30 6.60
N THR A 22 -7.08 -9.07 6.17
CA THR A 22 -6.51 -7.88 6.85
C THR A 22 -7.08 -7.65 8.26
N THR A 23 -8.17 -8.35 8.60
CA THR A 23 -8.77 -8.38 9.96
C THR A 23 -8.30 -9.58 10.81
N ASP A 24 -7.32 -10.35 10.35
CA ASP A 24 -6.74 -11.41 11.16
C ASP A 24 -5.76 -10.79 12.18
N SER A 25 -5.89 -11.14 13.44
CA SER A 25 -5.11 -10.54 14.54
C SER A 25 -3.59 -10.65 14.35
N ASP A 26 -3.13 -11.74 13.74
CA ASP A 26 -1.72 -11.92 13.39
C ASP A 26 -1.28 -10.95 12.29
N HIS A 27 -2.14 -10.70 11.30
CA HIS A 27 -1.86 -9.71 10.28
C HIS A 27 -1.76 -8.31 10.89
N GLU A 28 -2.74 -7.89 11.68
CA GLU A 28 -2.76 -6.59 12.33
C GLU A 28 -1.51 -6.34 13.16
N ARG A 29 -1.11 -7.29 14.00
CA ARG A 29 0.11 -7.20 14.82
C ARG A 29 1.37 -7.08 13.97
N ARG A 30 1.49 -7.87 12.91
CA ARG A 30 2.63 -7.83 11.99
C ARG A 30 2.71 -6.52 11.22
N VAL A 31 1.57 -5.99 10.79
CA VAL A 31 1.51 -4.66 10.13
C VAL A 31 1.96 -3.56 11.07
N GLN A 32 1.56 -3.59 12.33
CA GLN A 32 2.03 -2.65 13.36
C GLN A 32 3.55 -2.70 13.53
N GLU A 33 4.12 -3.90 13.55
CA GLU A 33 5.58 -4.08 13.65
C GLU A 33 6.31 -3.59 12.39
N ILE A 34 5.77 -3.86 11.20
CA ILE A 34 6.30 -3.35 9.92
C ILE A 34 6.29 -1.83 9.93
N PHE A 35 5.17 -1.21 10.29
CA PHE A 35 5.03 0.24 10.34
C PHE A 35 6.04 0.87 11.31
N LYS A 36 6.18 0.28 12.50
CA LYS A 36 7.16 0.73 13.49
C LYS A 36 8.60 0.60 12.98
N LYS A 37 8.96 -0.51 12.36
CA LYS A 37 10.30 -0.69 11.77
C LYS A 37 10.60 0.36 10.71
N MET A 38 9.65 0.70 9.84
CA MET A 38 9.80 1.75 8.84
C MET A 38 9.96 3.12 9.48
N TYR A 39 9.21 3.39 10.55
CA TYR A 39 9.32 4.63 11.32
C TYR A 39 10.70 4.75 12.00
N ASP A 40 11.14 3.71 12.69
CA ASP A 40 12.44 3.68 13.39
C ASP A 40 13.64 3.83 12.42
N LYS A 41 13.49 3.36 11.18
CA LYS A 41 14.47 3.59 10.08
C LYS A 41 14.44 5.01 9.52
N GLY A 42 13.46 5.82 9.89
CA GLY A 42 13.25 7.16 9.34
C GLY A 42 12.71 7.16 7.90
N ASP A 43 12.13 6.04 7.45
CA ASP A 43 11.43 5.91 6.17
C ASP A 43 9.98 6.39 6.27
N ILE A 44 9.44 6.49 7.48
CA ILE A 44 8.16 7.14 7.77
C ILE A 44 8.42 8.39 8.62
N TYR A 45 7.74 9.47 8.29
CA TYR A 45 7.79 10.75 9.03
C TYR A 45 6.40 11.33 9.21
N LYS A 46 6.23 12.19 10.19
CA LYS A 46 4.99 12.91 10.48
C LYS A 46 4.95 14.23 9.73
N GLY A 47 3.82 14.53 9.11
CA GLY A 47 3.60 15.74 8.34
C GLY A 47 2.11 16.11 8.31
N GLU A 48 1.77 17.08 7.47
CA GLU A 48 0.39 17.49 7.22
C GLU A 48 -0.04 17.04 5.82
N TYR A 49 -1.15 16.33 5.76
CA TYR A 49 -1.83 16.05 4.51
C TYR A 49 -2.84 17.17 4.24
N LYS A 50 -2.70 17.85 3.13
CA LYS A 50 -3.66 18.84 2.65
C LYS A 50 -4.33 18.32 1.41
N GLY A 51 -5.64 18.38 1.37
CA GLY A 51 -6.42 17.92 0.22
C GLY A 51 -7.85 18.42 0.27
N LEU A 52 -8.53 18.26 -0.85
CA LEU A 52 -9.94 18.60 -0.99
C LEU A 52 -10.77 17.39 -0.59
N TYR A 53 -11.49 17.49 0.50
CA TYR A 53 -12.25 16.41 1.10
C TYR A 53 -13.74 16.51 0.76
N CYS A 54 -14.29 15.42 0.26
CA CYS A 54 -15.73 15.26 0.07
C CYS A 54 -16.32 14.51 1.27
N THR A 55 -17.06 15.21 2.13
CA THR A 55 -17.67 14.60 3.32
C THR A 55 -18.64 13.47 2.99
N PRO A 56 -19.53 13.57 1.97
CA PRO A 56 -20.46 12.48 1.67
C PRO A 56 -19.81 11.22 1.10
N CYS A 57 -18.68 11.36 0.38
CA CYS A 57 -17.96 10.22 -0.20
C CYS A 57 -16.81 9.75 0.69
N GLU A 58 -16.49 10.48 1.77
CA GLU A 58 -15.34 10.24 2.66
C GLU A 58 -14.03 10.09 1.89
N SER A 59 -13.85 10.89 0.82
CA SER A 59 -12.74 10.77 -0.11
C SER A 59 -11.99 12.07 -0.26
N PHE A 60 -10.66 11.97 -0.39
CA PHE A 60 -9.78 13.09 -0.71
C PHE A 60 -9.51 13.15 -2.20
N TRP A 61 -9.45 14.36 -2.71
CA TRP A 61 -9.20 14.66 -4.11
C TRP A 61 -8.08 15.70 -4.24
N THR A 62 -7.33 15.63 -5.31
CA THR A 62 -6.47 16.72 -5.75
C THR A 62 -7.27 17.67 -6.64
N GLU A 63 -6.82 18.90 -6.80
CA GLU A 63 -7.48 19.87 -7.70
C GLU A 63 -7.65 19.31 -9.12
N SER A 64 -6.66 18.57 -9.62
CA SER A 64 -6.68 17.98 -10.96
C SER A 64 -7.65 16.80 -11.12
N GLN A 65 -8.16 16.27 -10.03
CA GLN A 65 -9.13 15.16 -10.02
C GLN A 65 -10.58 15.63 -9.89
N LEU A 66 -10.80 16.88 -9.53
CA LEU A 66 -12.16 17.44 -9.47
C LEU A 66 -12.82 17.46 -10.84
N ASP A 67 -14.15 17.50 -10.84
CA ASP A 67 -14.89 17.68 -12.07
C ASP A 67 -14.69 19.10 -12.65
N GLU A 68 -15.26 19.34 -13.83
CA GLU A 68 -15.15 20.62 -14.53
C GLU A 68 -15.73 21.83 -13.77
N ASN A 69 -16.53 21.59 -12.73
CA ASN A 69 -17.09 22.61 -11.85
C ASN A 69 -16.31 22.74 -10.52
N GLY A 70 -15.19 22.02 -10.35
CA GLY A 70 -14.41 22.02 -9.12
C GLY A 70 -15.06 21.21 -7.97
N MET A 71 -15.96 20.29 -8.29
CA MET A 71 -16.70 19.47 -7.33
C MET A 71 -16.18 18.03 -7.30
N CYS A 72 -16.66 17.27 -6.32
CA CYS A 72 -16.33 15.84 -6.19
C CYS A 72 -16.73 15.06 -7.46
N PRO A 73 -15.81 14.32 -8.10
CA PRO A 73 -16.11 13.61 -9.36
C PRO A 73 -17.12 12.48 -9.18
N ASP A 74 -17.26 11.93 -7.95
CA ASP A 74 -18.15 10.81 -7.68
C ASP A 74 -19.59 11.25 -7.40
N CYS A 75 -19.80 12.32 -6.61
CA CYS A 75 -21.13 12.72 -6.17
C CYS A 75 -21.51 14.14 -6.56
N HIS A 76 -20.63 14.88 -7.24
CA HIS A 76 -20.84 16.26 -7.72
C HIS A 76 -21.25 17.27 -6.61
N ARG A 77 -20.78 17.03 -5.37
CA ARG A 77 -20.96 17.94 -4.24
C ARG A 77 -19.70 18.73 -3.96
N GLU A 78 -19.85 19.81 -3.22
CA GLU A 78 -18.75 20.66 -2.79
C GLU A 78 -17.70 19.86 -2.00
N VAL A 79 -16.45 20.20 -2.23
CA VAL A 79 -15.30 19.70 -1.47
C VAL A 79 -14.74 20.83 -0.63
N HIS A 80 -14.15 20.49 0.52
CA HIS A 80 -13.57 21.46 1.45
C HIS A 80 -12.08 21.19 1.60
N GLU A 81 -11.28 22.25 1.69
CA GLU A 81 -9.87 22.11 2.03
C GLU A 81 -9.76 21.61 3.48
N VAL A 82 -9.10 20.50 3.67
CA VAL A 82 -8.85 19.88 4.98
C VAL A 82 -7.35 19.67 5.13
N SER A 83 -6.82 20.07 6.27
CA SER A 83 -5.47 19.72 6.70
C SER A 83 -5.57 18.69 7.83
N GLU A 84 -4.93 17.56 7.64
CA GLU A 84 -4.91 16.46 8.60
C GLU A 84 -3.46 16.09 8.89
N GLU A 85 -3.12 15.94 10.19
CA GLU A 85 -1.84 15.37 10.58
C GLU A 85 -1.80 13.91 10.12
N ALA A 86 -0.73 13.52 9.46
CA ALA A 86 -0.59 12.17 8.93
C ALA A 86 0.88 11.72 8.92
N TYR A 87 1.08 10.41 8.88
CA TYR A 87 2.38 9.81 8.58
C TYR A 87 2.54 9.60 7.08
N PHE A 88 3.76 9.86 6.60
CA PHE A 88 4.14 9.72 5.20
C PHE A 88 5.31 8.75 5.07
N PHE A 89 5.22 7.85 4.10
CA PHE A 89 6.32 7.00 3.69
C PHE A 89 7.14 7.72 2.60
N LYS A 90 8.45 7.82 2.81
CA LYS A 90 9.40 8.48 1.89
C LYS A 90 9.63 7.66 0.63
N LEU A 91 8.57 7.52 -0.19
CA LEU A 91 8.65 6.76 -1.44
C LEU A 91 9.62 7.43 -2.42
N SER A 92 9.68 8.75 -2.44
CA SER A 92 10.60 9.54 -3.26
C SER A 92 12.07 9.17 -3.07
N LYS A 93 12.48 8.78 -1.85
CA LYS A 93 13.83 8.34 -1.49
C LYS A 93 14.29 7.12 -2.31
N TYR A 94 13.37 6.31 -2.78
CA TYR A 94 13.62 5.03 -3.45
C TYR A 94 13.53 5.08 -4.96
N GLN A 95 13.34 6.26 -5.53
CA GLN A 95 13.17 6.48 -6.96
C GLN A 95 14.30 5.88 -7.80
N ASP A 96 15.53 6.28 -7.51
CA ASP A 96 16.69 5.88 -8.30
C ASP A 96 16.99 4.37 -8.16
N ASP A 97 16.81 3.85 -6.94
CA ASP A 97 16.96 2.42 -6.67
C ASP A 97 15.95 1.57 -7.48
N LEU A 98 14.70 2.07 -7.61
CA LEU A 98 13.67 1.40 -8.41
C LEU A 98 13.96 1.44 -9.90
N VAL A 99 14.37 2.60 -10.41
CA VAL A 99 14.74 2.73 -11.83
C VAL A 99 15.84 1.74 -12.17
N LYS A 100 16.91 1.74 -11.39
CA LYS A 100 18.04 0.83 -11.55
C LYS A 100 17.60 -0.64 -11.48
N PHE A 101 16.77 -0.98 -10.51
CA PHE A 101 16.27 -2.34 -10.36
C PHE A 101 15.48 -2.83 -11.58
N TYR A 102 14.59 -2.01 -12.12
CA TYR A 102 13.81 -2.39 -13.32
C TYR A 102 14.66 -2.43 -14.61
N GLU A 103 15.75 -1.69 -14.66
CA GLU A 103 16.73 -1.80 -15.75
C GLU A 103 17.52 -3.11 -15.68
N GLU A 104 18.00 -3.46 -14.48
CA GLU A 104 18.76 -4.69 -14.23
C GLU A 104 17.89 -5.96 -14.31
N ASN A 105 16.57 -5.83 -14.09
CA ASN A 105 15.61 -6.94 -14.09
C ASN A 105 14.49 -6.72 -15.14
N PRO A 106 14.79 -6.85 -16.45
CA PRO A 106 13.86 -6.47 -17.50
C PRO A 106 12.55 -7.27 -17.51
N ASN A 107 12.56 -8.48 -16.98
CA ASN A 107 11.39 -9.39 -16.92
C ASN A 107 10.65 -9.37 -15.58
N PHE A 108 11.01 -8.48 -14.68
CA PHE A 108 10.37 -8.41 -13.34
C PHE A 108 8.90 -8.01 -13.42
N ILE A 109 8.54 -7.13 -14.36
CA ILE A 109 7.12 -6.77 -14.62
C ILE A 109 6.72 -7.26 -15.99
N LEU A 110 5.69 -8.09 -16.05
CA LEU A 110 5.12 -8.63 -17.29
C LEU A 110 3.60 -8.37 -17.36
N PRO A 111 3.04 -8.19 -18.53
CA PRO A 111 3.70 -8.03 -19.83
C PRO A 111 4.45 -6.69 -19.94
N LEU A 112 5.29 -6.54 -20.98
CA LEU A 112 6.12 -5.35 -21.19
C LEU A 112 5.30 -4.04 -21.24
N SER A 113 4.05 -4.09 -21.73
CA SER A 113 3.15 -2.95 -21.74
C SER A 113 2.90 -2.41 -20.31
N ARG A 114 2.78 -3.29 -19.33
CA ARG A 114 2.60 -2.91 -17.90
C ARG A 114 3.88 -2.33 -17.31
N LYS A 115 5.04 -2.89 -17.66
CA LYS A 115 6.33 -2.30 -17.27
C LYS A 115 6.46 -0.87 -17.79
N ASN A 116 6.18 -0.66 -19.08
CA ASN A 116 6.27 0.66 -19.71
C ASN A 116 5.28 1.66 -19.10
N GLU A 117 4.06 1.23 -18.79
CA GLU A 117 3.06 2.05 -18.10
C GLU A 117 3.55 2.47 -16.71
N MET A 118 4.08 1.55 -15.91
CA MET A 118 4.64 1.84 -14.59
C MET A 118 5.80 2.83 -14.67
N LEU A 119 6.74 2.59 -15.59
CA LEU A 119 7.89 3.46 -15.74
C LEU A 119 7.51 4.86 -16.21
N ASN A 120 6.63 4.99 -17.21
CA ASN A 120 6.34 6.27 -17.83
C ASN A 120 5.35 7.11 -17.04
N ASN A 121 4.35 6.48 -16.39
CA ASN A 121 3.27 7.20 -15.72
C ASN A 121 3.54 7.46 -14.24
N PHE A 122 4.39 6.64 -13.60
CA PHE A 122 4.59 6.73 -12.14
C PHE A 122 6.05 7.01 -11.77
N ILE A 123 7.01 6.31 -12.36
CA ILE A 123 8.41 6.41 -11.93
C ILE A 123 9.12 7.61 -12.57
N LYS A 124 9.09 7.74 -13.89
CA LYS A 124 9.80 8.83 -14.60
C LYS A 124 9.31 10.25 -14.25
N PRO A 125 8.02 10.48 -13.99
CA PRO A 125 7.55 11.80 -13.55
C PRO A 125 8.06 12.21 -12.17
N GLY A 126 8.57 11.25 -11.39
CA GLY A 126 9.00 11.42 -10.02
C GLY A 126 8.00 10.84 -9.01
N LEU A 127 8.51 10.04 -8.07
CA LEU A 127 7.70 9.47 -7.00
C LEU A 127 7.49 10.50 -5.90
N SER A 128 6.23 10.68 -5.49
CA SER A 128 5.88 11.49 -4.34
C SER A 128 5.77 10.62 -3.08
N ASP A 129 6.01 11.21 -1.91
CA ASP A 129 5.84 10.52 -0.64
C ASP A 129 4.38 10.15 -0.44
N LEU A 130 4.16 8.96 0.10
CA LEU A 130 2.84 8.36 0.21
C LEU A 130 2.29 8.55 1.63
N CYS A 131 1.09 9.11 1.75
CA CYS A 131 0.37 9.18 3.01
C CYS A 131 -0.04 7.76 3.46
N VAL A 132 0.38 7.38 4.68
CA VAL A 132 0.25 6.01 5.20
C VAL A 132 -0.49 5.91 6.52
N SER A 133 -1.07 7.01 7.00
CA SER A 133 -1.98 7.01 8.15
C SER A 133 -3.12 8.00 7.98
N ARG A 134 -4.15 7.85 8.83
CA ARG A 134 -5.31 8.75 8.92
C ARG A 134 -5.69 8.98 10.37
N THR A 135 -6.28 10.15 10.67
CA THR A 135 -6.92 10.49 11.94
C THR A 135 -8.42 10.71 11.81
N SER A 136 -8.93 10.85 10.60
CA SER A 136 -10.34 11.15 10.28
C SER A 136 -11.31 10.01 10.61
N PHE A 137 -10.82 8.79 10.84
CA PHE A 137 -11.61 7.65 11.27
C PHE A 137 -10.83 6.76 12.26
N THR A 138 -11.58 5.98 13.04
CA THR A 138 -11.01 5.13 14.11
C THR A 138 -10.99 3.64 13.77
N TRP A 139 -11.62 3.24 12.67
CA TRP A 139 -11.61 1.86 12.21
C TRP A 139 -10.33 1.57 11.43
N GLY A 140 -9.64 0.50 11.80
CA GLY A 140 -8.40 0.07 11.15
C GLY A 140 -7.34 -0.34 12.17
N ILE A 141 -6.13 -0.58 11.69
CA ILE A 141 -4.99 -0.99 12.52
C ILE A 141 -4.39 0.25 13.18
N PRO A 142 -4.42 0.38 14.53
CA PRO A 142 -3.88 1.56 15.20
C PRO A 142 -2.35 1.60 15.11
N VAL A 143 -1.79 2.81 15.02
CA VAL A 143 -0.35 3.04 15.16
C VAL A 143 0.03 2.87 16.63
N THR A 144 0.92 1.92 16.95
CA THR A 144 1.21 1.51 18.33
C THR A 144 1.84 2.59 19.22
N PHE A 145 2.46 3.59 18.64
CA PHE A 145 3.13 4.70 19.34
C PHE A 145 2.40 6.04 19.20
N ASP A 146 1.27 6.07 18.49
CA ASP A 146 0.43 7.26 18.31
C ASP A 146 -1.02 6.82 18.06
N ASP A 147 -1.80 6.69 19.13
CA ASP A 147 -3.15 6.14 19.13
C ASP A 147 -4.21 6.98 18.40
N LYS A 148 -3.85 8.22 18.03
CA LYS A 148 -4.70 9.07 17.19
C LYS A 148 -4.75 8.63 15.74
N HIS A 149 -3.74 7.85 15.30
CA HIS A 149 -3.58 7.43 13.92
C HIS A 149 -3.94 5.97 13.71
N VAL A 150 -4.63 5.69 12.62
CA VAL A 150 -4.77 4.35 12.06
C VAL A 150 -3.91 4.22 10.81
N ILE A 151 -3.33 3.04 10.63
CA ILE A 151 -2.51 2.72 9.46
C ILE A 151 -3.41 2.69 8.23
N TYR A 152 -3.02 3.42 7.19
CA TYR A 152 -3.82 3.54 5.98
C TYR A 152 -3.66 2.31 5.08
N VAL A 153 -4.69 2.05 4.28
CA VAL A 153 -4.87 0.86 3.46
C VAL A 153 -3.64 0.42 2.66
N TRP A 154 -2.78 1.36 2.25
CA TRP A 154 -1.60 1.02 1.45
C TRP A 154 -0.59 0.16 2.20
N ILE A 155 -0.32 0.44 3.47
CA ILE A 155 0.55 -0.41 4.28
C ILE A 155 -0.21 -1.66 4.74
N ASP A 156 -1.45 -1.53 5.21
CA ASP A 156 -2.27 -2.63 5.67
C ASP A 156 -2.47 -3.68 4.56
N ALA A 157 -3.16 -3.31 3.49
CA ALA A 157 -3.52 -4.26 2.44
C ALA A 157 -2.30 -4.83 1.70
N LEU A 158 -1.24 -4.04 1.49
CA LEU A 158 -0.07 -4.51 0.76
C LEU A 158 0.83 -5.42 1.59
N SER A 159 0.85 -5.25 2.91
CA SER A 159 1.60 -6.14 3.79
C SER A 159 1.07 -7.57 3.82
N ASN A 160 -0.18 -7.83 3.37
CA ASN A 160 -0.75 -9.16 3.43
C ASN A 160 0.07 -10.22 2.68
N TYR A 161 0.75 -9.83 1.60
CA TYR A 161 1.61 -10.74 0.83
C TYR A 161 2.76 -11.32 1.65
N ILE A 162 3.34 -10.53 2.54
CA ILE A 162 4.47 -10.94 3.39
C ILE A 162 4.02 -11.43 4.76
N THR A 163 3.00 -10.82 5.34
CA THR A 163 2.48 -11.27 6.64
C THR A 163 1.85 -12.66 6.57
N SER A 164 1.28 -13.05 5.43
CA SER A 164 0.82 -14.43 5.18
C SER A 164 1.95 -15.45 5.25
N LEU A 165 3.17 -15.03 4.93
CA LEU A 165 4.38 -15.86 5.01
C LEU A 165 5.07 -15.80 6.38
N GLY A 166 4.49 -15.04 7.34
CA GLY A 166 5.00 -14.95 8.70
C GLY A 166 5.91 -13.75 9.00
N TYR A 167 6.25 -12.93 7.98
CA TYR A 167 7.07 -11.74 8.21
C TYR A 167 6.38 -10.73 9.16
N PRO A 168 7.10 -10.11 10.08
CA PRO A 168 8.55 -10.22 10.33
C PRO A 168 8.93 -11.23 11.43
N GLU A 169 8.02 -12.04 11.91
CA GLU A 169 8.19 -12.92 13.08
C GLU A 169 8.79 -14.29 12.71
N ASP A 170 8.30 -14.91 11.65
CA ASP A 170 8.73 -16.23 11.16
C ASP A 170 9.60 -16.05 9.90
N MET A 171 10.86 -15.72 10.12
CA MET A 171 11.82 -15.50 9.04
C MET A 171 12.20 -16.79 8.31
N GLU A 172 12.08 -17.96 8.94
CA GLU A 172 12.33 -19.24 8.29
C GLU A 172 11.30 -19.51 7.20
N LYS A 173 10.01 -19.41 7.56
CA LYS A 173 8.91 -19.53 6.61
C LYS A 173 8.97 -18.45 5.54
N PHE A 174 9.21 -17.19 5.94
CA PHE A 174 9.32 -16.09 5.00
C PHE A 174 10.41 -16.32 3.96
N ASN A 175 11.64 -16.63 4.38
CA ASN A 175 12.79 -16.84 3.47
C ASN A 175 12.62 -18.06 2.57
N LYS A 176 11.80 -19.03 2.95
CA LYS A 176 11.49 -20.21 2.12
C LYS A 176 10.62 -19.85 0.92
N TYR A 177 9.67 -18.93 1.07
CA TYR A 177 8.65 -18.63 0.07
C TYR A 177 8.79 -17.24 -0.56
N TRP A 178 9.68 -16.39 -0.02
CA TRP A 178 9.94 -15.07 -0.53
C TRP A 178 11.38 -14.95 -1.08
N PRO A 179 11.59 -14.36 -2.27
CA PRO A 179 10.58 -13.78 -3.16
C PRO A 179 9.71 -14.84 -3.81
N ALA A 180 8.49 -14.44 -4.13
CA ALA A 180 7.57 -15.29 -4.89
C ALA A 180 8.08 -15.50 -6.32
N ASP A 181 7.89 -16.71 -6.86
CA ASP A 181 8.19 -17.01 -8.28
C ASP A 181 7.27 -16.21 -9.21
N LEU A 182 6.02 -16.02 -8.80
CA LEU A 182 5.02 -15.26 -9.53
C LEU A 182 4.16 -14.45 -8.57
N HIS A 183 4.02 -13.16 -8.86
CA HIS A 183 3.14 -12.27 -8.14
C HIS A 183 2.09 -11.69 -9.09
N CYS A 184 0.85 -12.17 -8.99
CA CYS A 184 -0.26 -11.67 -9.80
C CYS A 184 -0.95 -10.50 -9.13
N LYS A 185 -1.06 -9.37 -9.84
CA LYS A 185 -1.68 -8.15 -9.32
C LYS A 185 -2.77 -7.63 -10.24
N ILE A 186 -3.86 -7.18 -9.63
CA ILE A 186 -5.01 -6.63 -10.33
C ILE A 186 -4.96 -5.10 -10.38
N SER A 187 -4.21 -4.43 -9.49
CA SER A 187 -4.19 -2.96 -9.36
C SER A 187 -2.78 -2.37 -9.41
N TYR A 188 -2.68 -1.10 -9.85
CA TYR A 188 -1.44 -0.35 -10.12
C TYR A 188 -0.72 0.22 -8.89
N TYR A 189 -1.38 0.31 -7.75
CA TYR A 189 -0.90 1.06 -6.57
C TYR A 189 0.17 0.36 -5.72
N TYR A 190 0.73 -0.74 -6.18
CA TYR A 190 1.59 -1.64 -5.41
C TYR A 190 3.09 -1.30 -5.39
N LEU A 191 3.48 -0.15 -5.94
CA LEU A 191 4.90 0.19 -6.10
C LEU A 191 5.63 0.39 -4.75
N ALA A 192 4.99 1.04 -3.79
CA ALA A 192 5.60 1.41 -2.51
C ALA A 192 6.12 0.22 -1.69
N MET A 193 5.37 -0.89 -1.68
CA MET A 193 5.74 -2.07 -0.90
C MET A 193 6.91 -2.85 -1.49
N TYR A 194 7.04 -2.89 -2.82
CA TYR A 194 8.19 -3.53 -3.46
C TYR A 194 9.50 -2.85 -3.12
N VAL A 195 9.48 -1.53 -2.97
CA VAL A 195 10.67 -0.76 -2.58
C VAL A 195 11.15 -1.14 -1.20
N TYR A 196 10.23 -1.27 -0.25
CA TYR A 196 10.58 -1.64 1.12
C TYR A 196 11.13 -3.07 1.21
N GLU A 197 10.48 -4.02 0.58
CA GLU A 197 10.89 -5.43 0.56
C GLU A 197 12.21 -5.63 -0.19
N PHE A 198 12.40 -4.92 -1.28
CA PHE A 198 13.59 -4.98 -2.10
C PHE A 198 14.84 -4.57 -1.31
N ARG A 199 14.78 -3.46 -0.56
CA ARG A 199 15.94 -2.98 0.22
C ARG A 199 16.32 -3.90 1.37
N ASN A 200 15.35 -4.57 2.00
CA ASN A 200 15.64 -5.50 3.11
C ASN A 200 16.34 -6.78 2.68
N ARG A 201 16.44 -7.03 1.38
CA ARG A 201 17.12 -8.20 0.81
C ARG A 201 18.57 -7.95 0.41
N PHE A 202 18.96 -6.68 0.20
CA PHE A 202 20.28 -6.28 -0.27
C PHE A 202 21.10 -5.53 0.80
N THR A 203 20.64 -5.39 2.01
CA THR A 203 21.34 -4.93 3.21
C THR A 203 21.43 -6.05 4.25
#